data_e7205773079ddb911d28137b2719c52a
#
_entry.id   e7205773079ddb911d28137b2719c52a
#
_cell.length_a   1.000
_cell.length_b   1.000
_cell.length_c   1.000
_cell.angle_alpha   90.00
_cell.angle_beta   90.00
_cell.angle_gamma   90.00
#
_symmetry.space_group_name_H-M   'P 1'
#
loop_
_entity.id
_entity.type
_entity.pdbx_description
1 polymer ?
#
loop_
_entity_poly.entity_id
_entity_poly.type
_entity_poly.pdbx_seq_one_letter_code
_entity_poly.pdbx_strand_id
1 'polypeptide(L)'
;MTQLGRMPPWMPGHDSPAYLGQSRRILSTAEKQLIARWVRGGAQIGAGRAVTPPPNGSNAPGRAMTLAPAKPYLPKAAGGGLDDYHCFLLEPNLAHDAYVTSAVIKPQQAGIVHHVILFEAAGDNAVDARRLNAASGGDGWTCFGGPGLSETHPSAGSAANDRLGAPPWIAAWVPGHATNDTPAGTGVLVHTGAAIVMQVHYNLIHKAKRDRSRAVLRFLPTSEAKLTPLNTILIPAPVELPCPRGVESRLCSRDVAVQEEIKKYGYDAALIPSGLLYICGKSLSDYPTSPTSVKSLATGCDRRVTRPLRIYGVAGHMHTRGYDISIQLNGRTLLHIPRWNFHWQDAYYLEKPVEANVGDTIRVTCKFDNSAVKQPLVNGKLLKPRYVLWGEGTTDEMCLGLLQAADR
;
A
#
# COMPACT_ATOMS: atom_id res chain seq x y z
N MET A 1 8.55 -23.72 8.66
CA MET A 1 7.96 -22.61 7.92
C MET A 1 6.88 -23.08 6.93
N THR A 2 7.21 -23.98 6.00
CA THR A 2 6.25 -24.52 4.99
C THR A 2 5.09 -25.28 5.61
N GLN A 3 5.33 -26.15 6.60
CA GLN A 3 4.27 -26.91 7.30
C GLN A 3 3.30 -25.99 8.07
N LEU A 4 3.77 -24.86 8.56
CA LEU A 4 2.96 -23.86 9.26
C LEU A 4 2.23 -22.90 8.29
N GLY A 5 2.34 -23.12 6.97
CA GLY A 5 1.75 -22.26 5.95
C GLY A 5 2.35 -20.85 5.91
N ARG A 6 3.57 -20.67 6.43
CA ARG A 6 4.27 -19.37 6.42
C ARG A 6 5.13 -19.15 5.18
N MET A 7 5.37 -20.21 4.41
CA MET A 7 6.16 -20.18 3.16
C MET A 7 5.61 -21.18 2.14
N PRO A 8 5.45 -20.82 0.87
CA PRO A 8 5.45 -19.45 0.34
C PRO A 8 4.40 -18.58 1.05
N PRO A 9 4.61 -17.25 1.14
CA PRO A 9 3.64 -16.37 1.79
C PRO A 9 2.36 -16.30 0.95
N TRP A 10 1.26 -16.75 1.54
CA TRP A 10 -0.09 -16.61 1.02
C TRP A 10 -1.01 -16.26 2.18
N MET A 11 -1.54 -15.03 2.17
CA MET A 11 -2.28 -14.52 3.31
C MET A 11 -3.81 -14.65 3.20
N PRO A 12 -4.43 -14.67 1.97
CA PRO A 12 -5.88 -14.78 1.87
C PRO A 12 -6.41 -16.05 2.53
N GLY A 13 -7.50 -15.90 3.27
CA GLY A 13 -8.22 -16.98 3.92
C GLY A 13 -9.04 -17.82 2.92
N HIS A 14 -9.56 -18.94 3.39
CA HIS A 14 -10.35 -19.88 2.57
C HIS A 14 -11.69 -19.30 2.11
N ASP A 15 -12.19 -18.28 2.77
CA ASP A 15 -13.41 -17.54 2.43
C ASP A 15 -13.18 -16.41 1.41
N SER A 16 -11.95 -16.23 0.97
CA SER A 16 -11.60 -15.36 -0.14
C SER A 16 -11.88 -16.03 -1.48
N PRO A 17 -12.18 -15.26 -2.55
CA PRO A 17 -12.33 -15.81 -3.90
C PRO A 17 -11.00 -16.34 -4.44
N ALA A 18 -11.05 -17.01 -5.60
CA ALA A 18 -9.86 -17.46 -6.31
C ALA A 18 -9.12 -16.27 -6.97
N TYR A 19 -7.80 -16.29 -6.89
CA TYR A 19 -6.93 -15.24 -7.43
C TYR A 19 -5.97 -15.79 -8.49
N LEU A 20 -5.61 -14.96 -9.45
CA LEU A 20 -4.63 -15.27 -10.48
C LEU A 20 -3.27 -15.67 -9.86
N GLY A 21 -2.72 -16.78 -10.33
CA GLY A 21 -1.43 -17.28 -9.85
C GLY A 21 -1.46 -17.94 -8.46
N GLN A 22 -2.62 -18.09 -7.85
CA GLN A 22 -2.79 -18.72 -6.53
C GLN A 22 -2.17 -20.12 -6.46
N SER A 23 -2.36 -20.94 -7.49
CA SER A 23 -1.84 -22.32 -7.56
C SER A 23 -0.31 -22.40 -7.50
N ARG A 24 0.41 -21.33 -7.87
CA ARG A 24 1.87 -21.26 -7.78
C ARG A 24 2.37 -20.84 -6.39
N ARG A 25 1.49 -20.36 -5.52
CA ARG A 25 1.81 -19.76 -4.22
C ARG A 25 1.29 -20.59 -3.03
N ILE A 26 0.41 -21.54 -3.27
CA ILE A 26 -0.11 -22.45 -2.25
C ILE A 26 0.50 -23.83 -2.46
N LEU A 27 1.30 -24.28 -1.51
CA LEU A 27 1.82 -25.64 -1.52
C LEU A 27 0.72 -26.64 -1.14
N SER A 28 0.58 -27.68 -1.95
CA SER A 28 -0.24 -28.85 -1.63
C SER A 28 0.30 -29.61 -0.41
N THR A 29 -0.52 -30.46 0.19
CA THR A 29 -0.08 -31.32 1.29
C THR A 29 1.10 -32.21 0.88
N ALA A 30 1.08 -32.75 -0.35
CA ALA A 30 2.15 -33.59 -0.88
C ALA A 30 3.49 -32.82 -1.01
N GLU A 31 3.46 -31.58 -1.53
CA GLU A 31 4.64 -30.73 -1.63
C GLU A 31 5.19 -30.35 -0.26
N LYS A 32 4.32 -30.00 0.69
CA LYS A 32 4.74 -29.75 2.09
C LYS A 32 5.40 -30.98 2.73
N GLN A 33 4.87 -32.16 2.49
CA GLN A 33 5.44 -33.42 2.97
C GLN A 33 6.79 -33.72 2.27
N LEU A 34 6.88 -33.46 0.96
CA LEU A 34 8.12 -33.64 0.21
C LEU A 34 9.26 -32.76 0.79
N ILE A 35 8.98 -31.47 0.97
CA ILE A 35 9.92 -30.53 1.59
C ILE A 35 10.32 -31.00 3.01
N ALA A 36 9.34 -31.43 3.79
CA ALA A 36 9.61 -31.92 5.14
C ALA A 36 10.48 -33.20 5.15
N ARG A 37 10.28 -34.14 4.21
CA ARG A 37 11.14 -35.32 4.05
C ARG A 37 12.55 -34.92 3.64
N TRP A 38 12.69 -34.00 2.67
CA TRP A 38 13.99 -33.50 2.23
C TRP A 38 14.79 -32.86 3.38
N VAL A 39 14.14 -31.99 4.16
CA VAL A 39 14.78 -31.36 5.34
C VAL A 39 15.19 -32.40 6.38
N ARG A 40 14.34 -33.39 6.69
CA ARG A 40 14.70 -34.47 7.62
C ARG A 40 15.85 -35.36 7.11
N GLY A 41 15.99 -35.50 5.79
CA GLY A 41 17.09 -36.21 5.14
C GLY A 41 18.40 -35.39 5.05
N GLY A 42 18.51 -34.26 5.77
CA GLY A 42 19.72 -33.44 5.78
C GLY A 42 19.78 -32.40 4.68
N ALA A 43 18.67 -32.14 4.00
CA ALA A 43 18.55 -31.11 2.93
C ALA A 43 19.64 -31.22 1.85
N GLN A 44 20.02 -32.44 1.50
CA GLN A 44 21.10 -32.71 0.55
C GLN A 44 20.83 -32.05 -0.80
N ILE A 45 21.84 -31.39 -1.36
CA ILE A 45 21.80 -30.86 -2.72
C ILE A 45 21.88 -32.08 -3.65
N GLY A 46 20.80 -32.43 -4.34
CA GLY A 46 20.82 -33.47 -5.37
C GLY A 46 21.62 -33.03 -6.59
N ALA A 47 21.99 -34.00 -7.44
CA ALA A 47 22.55 -33.74 -8.78
C ALA A 47 21.46 -33.12 -9.70
N GLY A 48 20.89 -31.99 -9.29
CA GLY A 48 19.79 -31.36 -9.96
C GLY A 48 20.21 -30.56 -11.19
N ARG A 49 19.39 -30.61 -12.23
CA ARG A 49 19.42 -29.61 -13.29
C ARG A 49 19.25 -28.24 -12.63
N ALA A 50 20.16 -27.32 -12.93
CA ALA A 50 19.96 -25.93 -12.53
C ALA A 50 18.57 -25.47 -13.05
N VAL A 51 17.64 -25.29 -12.13
CA VAL A 51 16.36 -24.69 -12.47
C VAL A 51 16.70 -23.25 -12.81
N THR A 52 16.57 -22.90 -14.09
CA THR A 52 16.63 -21.50 -14.49
C THR A 52 15.55 -20.78 -13.70
N PRO A 53 15.90 -19.85 -12.80
CA PRO A 53 14.86 -19.06 -12.13
C PRO A 53 13.95 -18.48 -13.21
N PRO A 54 12.63 -18.39 -12.99
CA PRO A 54 11.77 -17.69 -13.91
C PRO A 54 12.40 -16.31 -14.17
N PRO A 55 12.41 -15.84 -15.41
CA PRO A 55 13.04 -14.56 -15.73
C PRO A 55 12.47 -13.50 -14.79
N ASN A 56 13.37 -12.79 -14.09
CA ASN A 56 13.03 -11.70 -13.17
C ASN A 56 12.43 -10.49 -13.92
N GLY A 57 11.60 -10.73 -14.92
CA GLY A 57 10.98 -9.76 -15.79
C GLY A 57 9.53 -10.10 -16.04
N SER A 58 8.72 -9.07 -16.10
CA SER A 58 7.35 -9.17 -16.56
C SER A 58 7.31 -9.57 -18.03
N ASN A 59 6.38 -10.47 -18.39
CA ASN A 59 6.02 -10.80 -19.76
C ASN A 59 4.87 -9.92 -20.29
N ALA A 60 4.46 -8.89 -19.52
CA ALA A 60 3.42 -7.97 -19.95
C ALA A 60 3.82 -7.24 -21.25
N PRO A 61 2.86 -6.91 -22.11
CA PRO A 61 3.14 -6.22 -23.36
C PRO A 61 3.69 -4.80 -23.12
N GLY A 62 4.33 -4.23 -24.14
CA GLY A 62 4.87 -2.88 -24.12
C GLY A 62 6.38 -2.81 -23.94
N ARG A 63 6.92 -1.62 -24.17
CA ARG A 63 8.35 -1.33 -24.08
C ARG A 63 8.76 -1.01 -22.65
N ALA A 64 9.79 -1.67 -22.13
CA ALA A 64 10.32 -1.41 -20.81
C ALA A 64 11.14 -0.11 -20.80
N MET A 65 10.88 0.72 -19.79
CA MET A 65 11.61 1.96 -19.49
C MET A 65 12.03 1.94 -18.02
N THR A 66 13.30 2.27 -17.75
CA THR A 66 13.80 2.41 -16.38
C THR A 66 13.80 3.88 -16.00
N LEU A 67 13.10 4.21 -14.93
CA LEU A 67 13.00 5.55 -14.37
C LEU A 67 13.61 5.56 -12.97
N ALA A 68 14.39 6.59 -12.66
CA ALA A 68 15.04 6.76 -11.36
C ALA A 68 15.27 8.26 -11.07
N PRO A 69 15.36 8.65 -9.79
CA PRO A 69 15.80 9.99 -9.41
C PRO A 69 17.15 10.35 -10.06
N ALA A 70 17.34 11.62 -10.36
CA ALA A 70 18.60 12.08 -11.00
C ALA A 70 19.81 11.78 -10.12
N LYS A 71 19.67 11.96 -8.79
CA LYS A 71 20.75 11.78 -7.81
C LYS A 71 20.34 10.82 -6.70
N PRO A 72 21.32 10.15 -6.02
CA PRO A 72 21.07 9.43 -4.79
C PRO A 72 20.68 10.39 -3.65
N TYR A 73 19.61 10.08 -2.93
CA TYR A 73 19.11 10.83 -1.79
C TYR A 73 19.58 10.20 -0.46
N LEU A 74 19.91 11.03 0.54
CA LEU A 74 20.18 10.57 1.91
C LEU A 74 18.96 10.89 2.77
N PRO A 75 18.15 9.89 3.17
CA PRO A 75 16.94 10.13 3.93
C PRO A 75 17.21 10.78 5.28
N LYS A 76 16.30 11.67 5.69
CA LYS A 76 16.39 12.43 6.93
C LYS A 76 15.00 12.61 7.54
N ALA A 77 14.74 11.92 8.65
CA ALA A 77 13.47 12.03 9.35
C ALA A 77 13.20 13.46 9.83
N ALA A 78 11.96 13.92 9.61
CA ALA A 78 11.49 15.19 10.13
C ALA A 78 11.11 15.08 11.62
N GLY A 79 11.17 16.22 12.35
CA GLY A 79 10.65 16.33 13.70
C GLY A 79 11.25 15.37 14.76
N GLY A 80 12.42 14.77 14.47
CA GLY A 80 13.03 13.76 15.36
C GLY A 80 12.30 12.40 15.34
N GLY A 81 11.46 12.15 14.33
CA GLY A 81 10.79 10.89 14.08
C GLY A 81 11.71 9.81 13.48
N LEU A 82 11.08 8.76 12.98
CA LEU A 82 11.75 7.63 12.31
C LEU A 82 11.47 7.58 10.82
N ASP A 83 10.57 8.42 10.34
CA ASP A 83 10.02 8.34 9.00
C ASP A 83 10.44 9.57 8.18
N ASP A 84 10.78 9.32 6.91
CA ASP A 84 11.02 10.36 5.90
C ASP A 84 10.19 10.03 4.67
N TYR A 85 9.34 10.95 4.26
CA TYR A 85 8.54 10.87 3.04
C TYR A 85 9.13 11.81 2.01
N HIS A 86 9.68 11.24 0.96
CA HIS A 86 10.34 12.04 -0.06
C HIS A 86 9.83 11.67 -1.46
N CYS A 87 9.47 12.70 -2.20
CA CYS A 87 8.96 12.58 -3.56
C CYS A 87 10.03 12.98 -4.58
N PHE A 88 10.16 12.17 -5.62
CA PHE A 88 11.08 12.38 -6.72
C PHE A 88 10.31 12.52 -8.03
N LEU A 89 10.72 13.48 -8.83
CA LEU A 89 10.22 13.64 -10.19
C LEU A 89 10.88 12.62 -11.12
N LEU A 90 10.06 11.90 -11.88
CA LEU A 90 10.49 11.01 -12.95
C LEU A 90 9.82 11.44 -14.26
N GLU A 91 10.62 11.56 -15.31
CA GLU A 91 10.15 12.02 -16.61
C GLU A 91 10.15 10.86 -17.62
N PRO A 92 9.00 10.25 -17.91
CA PRO A 92 8.91 9.21 -18.93
C PRO A 92 9.00 9.78 -20.36
N ASN A 93 8.73 11.07 -20.56
CA ASN A 93 8.75 11.78 -21.84
C ASN A 93 7.95 11.04 -22.92
N LEU A 94 6.71 10.66 -22.60
CA LEU A 94 5.84 9.96 -23.52
C LEU A 94 5.40 10.88 -24.67
N ALA A 95 5.59 10.43 -25.90
CA ALA A 95 5.13 11.15 -27.09
C ALA A 95 3.61 11.07 -27.29
N HIS A 96 2.97 10.03 -26.74
CA HIS A 96 1.53 9.78 -26.80
C HIS A 96 1.07 9.13 -25.50
N ASP A 97 -0.23 9.14 -25.25
CA ASP A 97 -0.83 8.39 -24.16
C ASP A 97 -0.44 6.91 -24.24
N ALA A 98 -0.15 6.32 -23.11
CA ALA A 98 0.25 4.93 -23.01
C ALA A 98 -0.32 4.24 -21.78
N TYR A 99 -0.52 2.94 -21.86
CA TYR A 99 -0.86 2.11 -20.72
C TYR A 99 0.42 1.58 -20.05
N VAL A 100 0.51 1.70 -18.73
CA VAL A 100 1.45 0.93 -17.94
C VAL A 100 0.84 -0.45 -17.71
N THR A 101 1.47 -1.47 -18.27
CA THR A 101 1.02 -2.88 -18.19
C THR A 101 1.79 -3.66 -17.14
N SER A 102 2.93 -3.15 -16.70
CA SER A 102 3.77 -3.73 -15.65
C SER A 102 4.59 -2.66 -14.95
N ALA A 103 4.76 -2.81 -13.66
CA ALA A 103 5.67 -2.00 -12.85
C ALA A 103 6.52 -2.90 -11.95
N VAL A 104 7.84 -2.79 -12.05
CA VAL A 104 8.81 -3.45 -11.16
C VAL A 104 9.58 -2.37 -10.43
N ILE A 105 9.26 -2.16 -9.18
CA ILE A 105 9.97 -1.18 -8.33
C ILE A 105 11.13 -1.90 -7.63
N LYS A 106 12.31 -1.31 -7.69
CA LYS A 106 13.57 -1.88 -7.15
C LYS A 106 14.19 -0.90 -6.17
N PRO A 107 13.86 -1.00 -4.88
CA PRO A 107 14.56 -0.25 -3.85
C PRO A 107 16.05 -0.59 -3.86
N GLN A 108 16.93 0.44 -3.80
CA GLN A 108 18.36 0.21 -3.67
C GLN A 108 18.71 -0.14 -2.22
N GLN A 109 18.03 0.47 -1.26
CA GLN A 109 18.23 0.27 0.18
C GLN A 109 16.98 -0.35 0.81
N ALA A 110 16.64 -1.58 0.42
CA ALA A 110 15.43 -2.28 0.89
C ALA A 110 15.33 -2.39 2.44
N GLY A 111 16.44 -2.24 3.17
CA GLY A 111 16.44 -2.26 4.64
C GLY A 111 15.91 -0.97 5.30
N ILE A 112 15.77 0.12 4.54
CA ILE A 112 15.23 1.40 5.01
C ILE A 112 14.09 1.93 4.15
N VAL A 113 13.82 1.34 2.98
CA VAL A 113 12.65 1.68 2.17
C VAL A 113 11.46 0.89 2.68
N HIS A 114 10.48 1.60 3.23
CA HIS A 114 9.27 1.04 3.79
C HIS A 114 8.23 0.73 2.71
N HIS A 115 7.93 1.71 1.86
CA HIS A 115 7.14 1.52 0.64
C HIS A 115 7.52 2.56 -0.43
N VAL A 116 7.09 2.29 -1.66
CA VAL A 116 7.19 3.22 -2.78
C VAL A 116 5.84 3.27 -3.48
N ILE A 117 5.35 4.47 -3.76
CA ILE A 117 4.14 4.68 -4.55
C ILE A 117 4.51 5.52 -5.77
N LEU A 118 4.02 5.12 -6.94
CA LEU A 118 4.14 5.88 -8.17
C LEU A 118 2.80 6.53 -8.49
N PHE A 119 2.80 7.86 -8.59
CA PHE A 119 1.63 8.65 -8.95
C PHE A 119 1.79 9.21 -10.37
N GLU A 120 0.71 9.27 -11.11
CA GLU A 120 0.66 10.10 -12.30
C GLU A 120 0.46 11.56 -11.90
N ALA A 121 1.28 12.45 -12.43
CA ALA A 121 1.08 13.90 -12.36
C ALA A 121 0.85 14.43 -13.78
N ALA A 122 -0.42 14.65 -14.15
CA ALA A 122 -0.83 15.16 -15.46
C ALA A 122 -1.33 16.61 -15.36
N GLY A 123 -1.31 17.36 -16.47
CA GLY A 123 -1.78 18.74 -16.51
C GLY A 123 -1.05 19.64 -15.50
N ASP A 124 -1.81 20.40 -14.70
CA ASP A 124 -1.25 21.34 -13.71
C ASP A 124 -0.45 20.62 -12.61
N ASN A 125 -0.81 19.39 -12.28
CA ASN A 125 -0.02 18.57 -11.36
C ASN A 125 1.39 18.28 -11.89
N ALA A 126 1.56 18.12 -13.21
CA ALA A 126 2.89 17.94 -13.81
C ALA A 126 3.72 19.23 -13.73
N VAL A 127 3.07 20.38 -13.94
CA VAL A 127 3.72 21.68 -13.79
C VAL A 127 4.17 21.90 -12.34
N ASP A 128 3.30 21.58 -11.38
CA ASP A 128 3.61 21.74 -9.96
C ASP A 128 4.73 20.79 -9.50
N ALA A 129 4.70 19.53 -9.91
CA ALA A 129 5.77 18.57 -9.62
C ALA A 129 7.14 19.04 -10.14
N ARG A 130 7.18 19.59 -11.38
CA ARG A 130 8.40 20.15 -11.97
C ARG A 130 8.88 21.37 -11.21
N ARG A 131 7.95 22.26 -10.80
CA ARG A 131 8.26 23.45 -9.99
C ARG A 131 8.86 23.06 -8.63
N LEU A 132 8.25 22.12 -7.91
CA LEU A 132 8.74 21.62 -6.62
C LEU A 132 10.13 21.00 -6.75
N ASN A 133 10.33 20.17 -7.77
CA ASN A 133 11.63 19.56 -8.02
C ASN A 133 12.71 20.59 -8.39
N ALA A 134 12.37 21.60 -9.19
CA ALA A 134 13.29 22.69 -9.53
C ALA A 134 13.68 23.53 -8.31
N ALA A 135 12.71 23.84 -7.42
CA ALA A 135 12.94 24.60 -6.19
C ALA A 135 13.92 23.89 -5.23
N SER A 136 14.03 22.56 -5.28
CA SER A 136 14.99 21.78 -4.50
C SER A 136 16.32 21.51 -5.21
N GLY A 137 16.55 22.09 -6.39
CA GLY A 137 17.74 21.82 -7.20
C GLY A 137 17.76 20.41 -7.81
N GLY A 138 16.59 19.78 -7.96
CA GLY A 138 16.43 18.44 -8.53
C GLY A 138 16.60 17.30 -7.54
N ASP A 139 16.59 17.58 -6.24
CA ASP A 139 16.72 16.57 -5.18
C ASP A 139 15.37 16.01 -4.72
N GLY A 140 14.25 16.43 -5.34
CA GLY A 140 12.89 16.08 -4.92
C GLY A 140 12.38 16.96 -3.79
N TRP A 141 11.29 16.60 -3.15
CA TRP A 141 10.66 17.37 -2.07
C TRP A 141 10.06 16.48 -1.00
N THR A 142 9.93 17.03 0.22
CA THR A 142 9.22 16.35 1.31
C THR A 142 7.73 16.28 0.97
N CYS A 143 7.14 15.11 1.11
CA CYS A 143 5.72 14.88 0.86
C CYS A 143 5.17 13.89 1.88
N PHE A 144 3.95 14.11 2.34
CA PHE A 144 3.26 13.25 3.31
C PHE A 144 1.81 13.12 2.89
N GLY A 145 1.23 11.93 3.04
CA GLY A 145 -0.17 11.67 2.68
C GLY A 145 -0.45 11.60 1.17
N GLY A 146 0.58 11.72 0.34
CA GLY A 146 0.45 11.75 -1.11
C GLY A 146 1.67 12.39 -1.76
N PRO A 147 1.61 12.78 -3.04
CA PRO A 147 2.75 13.35 -3.76
C PRO A 147 3.06 14.81 -3.39
N GLY A 148 2.28 15.45 -2.50
CA GLY A 148 2.51 16.83 -2.05
C GLY A 148 2.30 17.87 -3.14
N LEU A 149 1.43 17.59 -4.12
CA LEU A 149 1.06 18.52 -5.19
C LEU A 149 -0.11 19.40 -4.75
N SER A 150 -0.25 20.58 -5.34
CA SER A 150 -1.36 21.49 -5.03
C SER A 150 -2.69 20.86 -5.43
N GLU A 151 -3.63 20.73 -4.50
CA GLU A 151 -4.92 20.07 -4.71
C GLU A 151 -5.92 20.89 -5.55
N THR A 152 -5.49 21.96 -6.19
CA THR A 152 -6.36 22.91 -6.89
C THR A 152 -7.08 22.33 -8.12
N HIS A 153 -6.63 21.17 -8.62
CA HIS A 153 -7.25 20.52 -9.78
C HIS A 153 -7.35 19.01 -9.59
N PRO A 154 -8.54 18.48 -9.21
CA PRO A 154 -8.76 17.06 -9.31
C PRO A 154 -8.52 16.62 -10.75
N SER A 155 -7.59 15.69 -10.96
CA SER A 155 -7.34 15.12 -12.27
C SER A 155 -8.64 14.58 -12.85
N ALA A 156 -8.88 14.76 -14.14
CA ALA A 156 -10.12 14.37 -14.83
C ALA A 156 -10.48 12.87 -14.72
N GLY A 157 -9.58 12.05 -14.18
CA GLY A 157 -9.79 10.62 -13.87
C GLY A 157 -10.09 10.33 -12.40
N SER A 158 -9.90 11.27 -11.47
CA SER A 158 -10.28 11.11 -10.07
C SER A 158 -11.76 11.43 -9.93
N ALA A 159 -12.62 10.54 -10.44
CA ALA A 159 -14.06 10.70 -10.24
C ALA A 159 -14.37 10.79 -8.74
N ALA A 160 -15.25 11.67 -8.40
CA ALA A 160 -15.93 12.07 -7.16
C ALA A 160 -15.86 11.16 -5.89
N ASN A 161 -15.23 10.01 -5.92
CA ASN A 161 -15.01 9.11 -4.79
C ASN A 161 -13.66 9.30 -4.11
N ASP A 162 -12.71 9.93 -4.77
CA ASP A 162 -11.41 10.26 -4.18
C ASP A 162 -11.49 11.64 -3.51
N ARG A 163 -12.29 11.73 -2.47
CA ARG A 163 -12.35 12.94 -1.61
C ARG A 163 -11.04 13.17 -0.84
N LEU A 164 -10.05 12.30 -1.03
CA LEU A 164 -8.70 12.48 -0.50
C LEU A 164 -7.76 13.18 -1.48
N GLY A 165 -8.24 13.54 -2.70
CA GLY A 165 -7.52 14.43 -3.63
C GLY A 165 -6.20 13.90 -4.20
N ALA A 166 -5.81 12.66 -3.92
CA ALA A 166 -4.56 12.12 -4.39
C ALA A 166 -4.57 11.85 -5.89
N PRO A 167 -3.48 12.19 -6.64
CA PRO A 167 -3.33 11.78 -8.02
C PRO A 167 -3.42 10.26 -8.20
N PRO A 168 -3.78 9.77 -9.41
CA PRO A 168 -3.92 8.36 -9.67
C PRO A 168 -2.65 7.56 -9.37
N TRP A 169 -2.78 6.43 -8.70
CA TRP A 169 -1.69 5.50 -8.47
C TRP A 169 -1.41 4.70 -9.73
N ILE A 170 -0.16 4.72 -10.18
CA ILE A 170 0.32 3.85 -11.27
C ILE A 170 0.67 2.47 -10.70
N ALA A 171 1.41 2.45 -9.60
CA ALA A 171 1.84 1.24 -8.93
C ALA A 171 2.30 1.54 -7.49
N ALA A 172 2.36 0.49 -6.68
CA ALA A 172 2.97 0.56 -5.35
C ALA A 172 3.91 -0.63 -5.13
N TRP A 173 4.91 -0.42 -4.28
CA TRP A 173 5.79 -1.48 -3.79
C TRP A 173 5.82 -1.45 -2.26
N VAL A 174 5.74 -2.63 -1.68
CA VAL A 174 5.91 -2.90 -0.26
C VAL A 174 6.84 -4.10 -0.08
N PRO A 175 7.48 -4.30 1.09
CA PRO A 175 8.32 -5.46 1.33
C PRO A 175 7.59 -6.78 1.02
N GLY A 176 8.26 -7.64 0.23
CA GLY A 176 7.68 -8.92 -0.22
C GLY A 176 6.99 -8.87 -1.58
N HIS A 177 6.64 -7.69 -2.09
CA HIS A 177 6.00 -7.54 -3.39
C HIS A 177 7.04 -7.54 -4.53
N ALA A 178 6.81 -8.33 -5.58
CA ALA A 178 7.79 -8.51 -6.66
C ALA A 178 7.48 -7.67 -7.92
N THR A 179 6.27 -7.76 -8.43
CA THR A 179 5.84 -7.13 -9.69
C THR A 179 4.38 -6.72 -9.63
N ASN A 180 4.05 -5.61 -10.28
CA ASN A 180 2.67 -5.17 -10.50
C ASN A 180 2.34 -5.34 -11.99
N ASP A 181 2.12 -6.58 -12.44
CA ASP A 181 1.59 -6.84 -13.77
C ASP A 181 0.07 -6.67 -13.75
N THR A 182 -0.48 -5.87 -14.66
CA THR A 182 -1.93 -5.72 -14.76
C THR A 182 -2.54 -6.99 -15.37
N PRO A 183 -3.79 -7.35 -15.04
CA PRO A 183 -4.50 -8.43 -15.70
C PRO A 183 -4.52 -8.26 -17.22
N ALA A 184 -4.54 -9.37 -17.96
CA ALA A 184 -4.59 -9.34 -19.41
C ALA A 184 -5.75 -8.48 -19.94
N GLY A 185 -5.49 -7.66 -20.94
CA GLY A 185 -6.47 -6.73 -21.51
C GLY A 185 -6.69 -5.44 -20.69
N THR A 186 -5.89 -5.21 -19.64
CA THR A 186 -5.96 -4.00 -18.82
C THR A 186 -4.63 -3.28 -18.73
N GLY A 187 -4.64 -2.03 -18.27
CA GLY A 187 -3.44 -1.23 -18.04
C GLY A 187 -3.78 0.05 -17.28
N VAL A 188 -2.81 0.67 -16.62
CA VAL A 188 -2.98 1.98 -16.00
C VAL A 188 -2.65 3.04 -17.05
N LEU A 189 -3.63 3.89 -17.38
CA LEU A 189 -3.43 4.95 -18.38
C LEU A 189 -2.49 6.03 -17.81
N VAL A 190 -1.51 6.44 -18.61
CA VAL A 190 -0.61 7.56 -18.36
C VAL A 190 -0.65 8.48 -19.57
N HIS A 191 -0.95 9.76 -19.31
CA HIS A 191 -1.15 10.74 -20.37
C HIS A 191 0.18 11.28 -20.91
N THR A 192 0.16 11.69 -22.16
CA THR A 192 1.29 12.41 -22.75
C THR A 192 1.59 13.69 -21.98
N GLY A 193 2.87 14.02 -21.82
CA GLY A 193 3.30 15.17 -21.04
C GLY A 193 3.18 15.02 -19.51
N ALA A 194 2.60 13.93 -19.02
CA ALA A 194 2.57 13.64 -17.60
C ALA A 194 3.98 13.34 -17.06
N ALA A 195 4.24 13.79 -15.84
CA ALA A 195 5.34 13.32 -15.03
C ALA A 195 4.88 12.15 -14.15
N ILE A 196 5.82 11.39 -13.62
CA ILE A 196 5.57 10.40 -12.59
C ILE A 196 6.23 10.89 -11.29
N VAL A 197 5.46 10.95 -10.22
CA VAL A 197 5.99 11.24 -8.89
C VAL A 197 6.23 9.92 -8.18
N MET A 198 7.48 9.65 -7.82
CA MET A 198 7.85 8.50 -6.99
C MET A 198 7.97 8.96 -5.54
N GLN A 199 6.94 8.68 -4.73
CA GLN A 199 7.02 8.83 -3.29
C GLN A 199 7.74 7.62 -2.71
N VAL A 200 8.77 7.88 -1.92
CA VAL A 200 9.47 6.85 -1.14
C VAL A 200 9.30 7.16 0.33
N HIS A 201 8.70 6.23 1.05
CA HIS A 201 8.67 6.25 2.50
C HIS A 201 9.88 5.48 3.04
N TYR A 202 10.76 6.20 3.70
CA TYR A 202 11.91 5.63 4.39
C TYR A 202 11.61 5.42 5.87
N ASN A 203 11.92 4.24 6.37
CA ASN A 203 11.91 3.93 7.79
C ASN A 203 13.35 3.91 8.31
N LEU A 204 13.69 4.87 9.17
CA LEU A 204 15.03 5.10 9.68
C LEU A 204 15.27 4.45 11.05
N ILE A 205 14.63 3.30 11.33
CA ILE A 205 14.99 2.45 12.47
C ILE A 205 16.47 2.02 12.38
N HIS A 206 16.96 1.87 11.17
CA HIS A 206 18.37 1.61 10.88
C HIS A 206 19.07 2.88 10.39
N LYS A 207 20.41 2.87 10.45
CA LYS A 207 21.23 3.99 9.96
C LYS A 207 20.84 4.34 8.51
N ALA A 208 20.53 5.62 8.28
CA ALA A 208 20.27 6.14 6.95
C ALA A 208 21.44 5.86 5.99
N LYS A 209 21.12 5.45 4.77
CA LYS A 209 22.06 5.24 3.67
C LYS A 209 21.53 5.95 2.43
N ARG A 210 22.44 6.40 1.57
CA ARG A 210 22.02 6.99 0.28
C ARG A 210 21.26 5.95 -0.53
N ASP A 211 20.08 6.33 -1.01
CA ASP A 211 19.20 5.50 -1.81
C ASP A 211 18.94 6.14 -3.18
N ARG A 212 18.85 5.30 -4.19
CA ARG A 212 18.41 5.65 -5.54
C ARG A 212 17.50 4.54 -6.06
N SER A 213 16.36 4.40 -5.42
CA SER A 213 15.32 3.47 -5.85
C SER A 213 14.88 3.76 -7.28
N ARG A 214 14.51 2.74 -8.04
CA ARG A 214 14.12 2.86 -9.44
C ARG A 214 12.88 2.05 -9.76
N ALA A 215 12.15 2.48 -10.78
CA ALA A 215 11.03 1.75 -11.35
C ALA A 215 11.34 1.32 -12.78
N VAL A 216 11.01 0.09 -13.13
CA VAL A 216 10.98 -0.40 -14.51
C VAL A 216 9.51 -0.54 -14.89
N LEU A 217 9.04 0.33 -15.77
CA LEU A 217 7.66 0.36 -16.25
C LEU A 217 7.61 -0.13 -17.68
N ARG A 218 6.57 -0.90 -18.02
CA ARG A 218 6.29 -1.25 -19.42
C ARG A 218 5.17 -0.37 -19.94
N PHE A 219 5.49 0.43 -20.94
CA PHE A 219 4.56 1.32 -21.62
C PHE A 219 4.10 0.71 -22.94
N LEU A 220 2.79 0.63 -23.12
CA LEU A 220 2.14 0.22 -24.37
C LEU A 220 1.34 1.42 -24.89
N PRO A 221 1.73 2.02 -26.03
CA PRO A 221 1.00 3.14 -26.63
C PRO A 221 -0.48 2.82 -26.85
N THR A 222 -1.36 3.77 -26.61
CA THR A 222 -2.82 3.59 -26.82
C THR A 222 -3.18 3.38 -28.29
N SER A 223 -2.29 3.77 -29.21
CA SER A 223 -2.40 3.50 -30.64
C SER A 223 -2.11 2.06 -31.03
N GLU A 224 -1.33 1.31 -30.22
CA GLU A 224 -0.97 -0.09 -30.51
C GLU A 224 -1.97 -1.09 -29.90
N ALA A 225 -2.67 -0.72 -28.84
CA ALA A 225 -3.69 -1.57 -28.23
C ALA A 225 -4.72 -0.75 -27.46
N LYS A 226 -5.97 -1.20 -27.50
CA LYS A 226 -7.05 -0.64 -26.68
C LYS A 226 -7.23 -1.52 -25.44
N LEU A 227 -6.65 -1.11 -24.33
CA LEU A 227 -6.80 -1.78 -23.04
C LEU A 227 -7.91 -1.12 -22.19
N THR A 228 -8.43 -1.87 -21.24
CA THR A 228 -9.32 -1.32 -20.20
C THR A 228 -8.49 -0.56 -19.18
N PRO A 229 -8.72 0.76 -18.99
CA PRO A 229 -7.99 1.54 -17.98
C PRO A 229 -8.31 1.08 -16.57
N LEU A 230 -7.29 0.77 -15.78
CA LEU A 230 -7.43 0.47 -14.35
C LEU A 230 -7.12 1.69 -13.50
N ASN A 231 -7.94 1.88 -12.48
CA ASN A 231 -7.75 2.87 -11.44
C ASN A 231 -7.59 2.19 -10.09
N THR A 232 -6.76 2.76 -9.21
CA THR A 232 -6.69 2.37 -7.80
C THR A 232 -7.72 3.18 -7.01
N ILE A 233 -8.65 2.50 -6.35
CA ILE A 233 -9.66 3.11 -5.47
C ILE A 233 -9.28 2.79 -4.04
N LEU A 234 -9.12 3.82 -3.20
CA LEU A 234 -8.77 3.69 -1.79
C LEU A 234 -10.04 3.66 -0.93
N ILE A 235 -10.09 2.72 0.00
CA ILE A 235 -11.19 2.56 0.97
C ILE A 235 -10.58 2.59 2.37
N PRO A 236 -10.20 3.77 2.89
CA PRO A 236 -9.70 3.90 4.24
C PRO A 236 -10.83 3.82 5.26
N ALA A 237 -10.51 3.31 6.44
CA ALA A 237 -11.35 3.38 7.62
C ALA A 237 -10.59 4.04 8.77
N PRO A 238 -11.29 4.74 9.69
CA PRO A 238 -10.64 5.37 10.82
C PRO A 238 -9.97 4.35 11.73
N VAL A 239 -8.90 4.76 12.40
CA VAL A 239 -8.22 3.96 13.42
C VAL A 239 -8.17 4.78 14.71
N GLU A 240 -8.76 4.24 15.77
CA GLU A 240 -8.79 4.81 17.10
C GLU A 240 -8.51 3.67 18.10
N LEU A 241 -7.24 3.50 18.50
CA LEU A 241 -6.80 2.39 19.34
C LEU A 241 -6.36 2.91 20.70
N PRO A 242 -7.22 2.84 21.73
CA PRO A 242 -6.84 3.24 23.08
C PRO A 242 -5.82 2.28 23.70
N CYS A 243 -5.17 2.74 24.75
CA CYS A 243 -4.26 1.92 25.55
C CYS A 243 -4.96 0.73 26.21
N PRO A 244 -4.19 -0.32 26.57
CA PRO A 244 -4.68 -1.38 27.43
C PRO A 244 -5.20 -0.84 28.78
N ARG A 245 -6.24 -1.47 29.32
CA ARG A 245 -6.75 -1.14 30.65
C ARG A 245 -5.64 -1.25 31.71
N GLY A 246 -5.57 -0.26 32.61
CA GLY A 246 -4.56 -0.22 33.68
C GLY A 246 -3.20 0.33 33.23
N VAL A 247 -3.05 0.77 31.98
CA VAL A 247 -1.87 1.53 31.56
C VAL A 247 -2.14 3.01 31.75
N GLU A 248 -1.54 3.58 32.79
CA GLU A 248 -1.58 5.01 33.06
C GLU A 248 -0.36 5.68 32.45
N SER A 249 -0.59 6.45 31.40
CA SER A 249 0.45 7.18 30.68
C SER A 249 -0.14 8.36 29.95
N ARG A 250 0.59 9.47 29.91
CA ARG A 250 0.24 10.64 29.07
C ARG A 250 0.09 10.22 27.59
N LEU A 251 0.85 9.23 27.13
CA LEU A 251 0.78 8.72 25.76
C LEU A 251 -0.56 8.02 25.46
N CYS A 252 -1.39 7.73 26.48
CA CYS A 252 -2.71 7.12 26.29
C CYS A 252 -3.83 8.15 26.08
N SER A 253 -3.51 9.45 26.10
CA SER A 253 -4.44 10.51 25.70
C SER A 253 -4.49 10.62 24.17
N ARG A 254 -5.71 10.65 23.61
CA ARG A 254 -5.92 10.93 22.19
C ARG A 254 -5.38 12.29 21.77
N ASP A 255 -5.60 13.31 22.61
CA ASP A 255 -5.13 14.66 22.32
C ASP A 255 -3.61 14.72 22.22
N VAL A 256 -2.91 13.98 23.09
CA VAL A 256 -1.45 13.85 22.99
C VAL A 256 -1.04 13.18 21.69
N ALA A 257 -1.75 12.12 21.27
CA ALA A 257 -1.47 11.47 19.97
C ALA A 257 -1.67 12.44 18.80
N VAL A 258 -2.75 13.23 18.79
CA VAL A 258 -3.00 14.27 17.77
C VAL A 258 -1.87 15.31 17.76
N GLN A 259 -1.44 15.79 18.92
CA GLN A 259 -0.34 16.76 19.01
C GLN A 259 1.00 16.18 18.53
N GLU A 260 1.25 14.89 18.76
CA GLU A 260 2.44 14.21 18.21
C GLU A 260 2.40 14.14 16.70
N GLU A 261 1.22 13.88 16.09
CA GLU A 261 1.05 13.90 14.61
C GLU A 261 1.32 15.30 14.02
N ILE A 262 0.74 16.35 14.63
CA ILE A 262 0.99 17.74 14.21
C ILE A 262 2.48 18.06 14.26
N LYS A 263 3.15 17.67 15.32
CA LYS A 263 4.59 17.91 15.48
C LYS A 263 5.45 17.20 14.44
N LYS A 264 5.07 15.99 14.03
CA LYS A 264 5.82 15.18 13.07
C LYS A 264 5.57 15.59 11.63
N TYR A 265 4.31 15.78 11.27
CA TYR A 265 3.87 15.83 9.87
C TYR A 265 3.08 17.08 9.51
N GLY A 266 2.85 17.98 10.48
CA GLY A 266 2.08 19.21 10.28
C GLY A 266 0.59 19.04 10.61
N TYR A 267 -0.12 20.18 10.57
CA TYR A 267 -1.53 20.24 10.99
C TYR A 267 -2.44 19.38 10.10
N ASP A 268 -2.19 19.34 8.80
CA ASP A 268 -3.02 18.63 7.83
C ASP A 268 -3.06 17.11 8.13
N ALA A 269 -1.95 16.53 8.59
CA ALA A 269 -1.90 15.12 8.98
C ALA A 269 -2.86 14.80 10.13
N ALA A 270 -3.05 15.73 11.07
CA ALA A 270 -3.97 15.56 12.20
C ALA A 270 -5.44 15.69 11.81
N LEU A 271 -5.76 16.25 10.64
CA LEU A 271 -7.13 16.33 10.14
C LEU A 271 -7.63 14.98 9.58
N ILE A 272 -6.72 14.13 9.12
CA ILE A 272 -7.07 12.86 8.47
C ILE A 272 -7.87 11.95 9.40
N PRO A 273 -7.48 11.68 10.67
CA PRO A 273 -8.26 10.83 11.58
C PRO A 273 -9.71 11.33 11.76
N SER A 274 -9.89 12.63 11.95
CA SER A 274 -11.23 13.23 12.12
C SER A 274 -12.03 13.21 10.82
N GLY A 275 -11.38 13.45 9.68
CA GLY A 275 -11.99 13.35 8.36
C GLY A 275 -12.48 11.94 8.05
N LEU A 276 -11.70 10.91 8.41
CA LEU A 276 -12.09 9.52 8.24
C LEU A 276 -13.28 9.13 9.12
N LEU A 277 -13.33 9.60 10.37
CA LEU A 277 -14.51 9.41 11.21
C LEU A 277 -15.76 9.98 10.51
N TYR A 278 -15.69 11.23 10.04
CA TYR A 278 -16.80 11.89 9.35
C TYR A 278 -17.22 11.16 8.08
N ILE A 279 -16.29 10.79 7.21
CA ILE A 279 -16.56 10.12 5.93
C ILE A 279 -17.19 8.74 6.15
N CYS A 280 -16.82 8.04 7.23
CA CYS A 280 -17.35 6.72 7.57
C CYS A 280 -18.60 6.78 8.45
N GLY A 281 -19.14 7.97 8.71
CA GLY A 281 -20.32 8.16 9.57
C GLY A 281 -20.10 7.69 10.99
N LYS A 282 -18.89 7.88 11.51
CA LYS A 282 -18.46 7.46 12.85
C LYS A 282 -18.09 8.66 13.71
N SER A 283 -18.10 8.43 15.02
CA SER A 283 -17.69 9.38 16.04
C SER A 283 -16.77 8.69 17.04
N LEU A 284 -16.14 9.44 17.93
CA LEU A 284 -15.29 8.88 18.98
C LEU A 284 -16.06 7.97 19.94
N SER A 285 -17.37 8.16 20.10
CA SER A 285 -18.21 7.30 20.94
C SER A 285 -18.40 5.88 20.39
N ASP A 286 -18.09 5.65 19.10
CA ASP A 286 -18.09 4.31 18.49
C ASP A 286 -16.87 3.48 18.88
N TYR A 287 -15.90 4.09 19.58
CA TYR A 287 -14.66 3.43 19.99
C TYR A 287 -14.56 3.37 21.52
N PRO A 288 -14.06 2.26 22.08
CA PRO A 288 -13.93 2.13 23.53
C PRO A 288 -12.87 3.08 24.08
N THR A 289 -13.17 3.78 25.14
CA THR A 289 -12.22 4.65 25.86
C THR A 289 -11.26 3.85 26.77
N SER A 290 -11.73 2.71 27.25
CA SER A 290 -10.97 1.79 28.12
C SER A 290 -11.39 0.34 27.80
N PRO A 291 -10.84 -0.26 26.75
CA PRO A 291 -11.27 -1.59 26.33
C PRO A 291 -10.91 -2.64 27.38
N THR A 292 -11.82 -3.56 27.64
CA THR A 292 -11.57 -4.75 28.50
C THR A 292 -10.57 -5.69 27.84
N SER A 293 -10.51 -5.67 26.51
CA SER A 293 -9.52 -6.37 25.72
C SER A 293 -9.04 -5.47 24.57
N VAL A 294 -7.73 -5.29 24.45
CA VAL A 294 -7.09 -4.61 23.34
C VAL A 294 -6.74 -5.55 22.18
N LYS A 295 -6.96 -6.84 22.39
CA LYS A 295 -7.00 -7.84 21.32
C LYS A 295 -8.38 -7.76 20.70
N SER A 296 -8.48 -7.64 19.41
CA SER A 296 -9.76 -7.57 18.69
C SER A 296 -10.43 -6.17 18.67
N LEU A 297 -9.68 -5.11 18.88
CA LEU A 297 -10.18 -3.78 18.53
C LEU A 297 -10.49 -3.77 17.03
N ALA A 298 -11.73 -3.46 16.69
CA ALA A 298 -12.20 -3.49 15.30
C ALA A 298 -12.63 -2.11 14.83
N THR A 299 -12.37 -1.85 13.55
CA THR A 299 -12.88 -0.68 12.84
C THR A 299 -13.34 -1.07 11.46
N GLY A 300 -14.07 -0.20 10.79
CA GLY A 300 -14.48 -0.41 9.41
C GLY A 300 -15.14 0.81 8.83
N CYS A 301 -15.29 0.81 7.51
CA CYS A 301 -15.93 1.87 6.75
C CYS A 301 -16.75 1.29 5.61
N ASP A 302 -17.96 1.79 5.44
CA ASP A 302 -18.84 1.49 4.32
C ASP A 302 -18.74 2.62 3.29
N ARG A 303 -18.46 2.25 2.05
CA ARG A 303 -18.42 3.20 0.92
C ARG A 303 -19.47 2.80 -0.11
N ARG A 304 -20.35 3.73 -0.42
CA ARG A 304 -21.31 3.55 -1.49
C ARG A 304 -20.64 3.65 -2.85
N VAL A 305 -20.92 2.71 -3.72
CA VAL A 305 -20.56 2.76 -5.14
C VAL A 305 -21.41 3.81 -5.82
N THR A 306 -20.78 4.82 -6.41
CA THR A 306 -21.45 5.97 -7.04
C THR A 306 -21.44 5.90 -8.57
N ARG A 307 -20.67 5.01 -9.16
CA ARG A 307 -20.64 4.70 -10.59
C ARG A 307 -20.43 3.21 -10.80
N PRO A 308 -20.92 2.61 -11.90
CA PRO A 308 -20.70 1.20 -12.17
C PRO A 308 -19.21 0.90 -12.30
N LEU A 309 -18.74 -0.13 -11.61
CA LEU A 309 -17.32 -0.55 -11.59
C LEU A 309 -17.20 -2.03 -11.96
N ARG A 310 -16.05 -2.37 -12.55
CA ARG A 310 -15.59 -3.75 -12.66
C ARG A 310 -14.30 -3.88 -11.87
N ILE A 311 -14.32 -4.65 -10.79
CA ILE A 311 -13.21 -4.87 -9.85
C ILE A 311 -12.38 -6.03 -10.35
N TYR A 312 -11.12 -5.79 -10.66
CA TYR A 312 -10.15 -6.77 -11.14
C TYR A 312 -9.21 -7.28 -10.06
N GLY A 313 -8.95 -6.47 -9.04
CA GLY A 313 -8.02 -6.81 -7.97
C GLY A 313 -8.33 -6.10 -6.68
N VAL A 314 -7.78 -6.63 -5.60
CA VAL A 314 -7.93 -6.13 -4.24
C VAL A 314 -6.61 -6.23 -3.49
N ALA A 315 -6.37 -5.30 -2.57
CA ALA A 315 -5.29 -5.38 -1.60
C ALA A 315 -5.76 -4.82 -0.26
N GLY A 316 -5.16 -5.31 0.82
CA GLY A 316 -5.37 -4.76 2.15
C GLY A 316 -4.06 -4.18 2.68
N HIS A 317 -4.15 -3.10 3.48
CA HIS A 317 -2.99 -2.52 4.13
C HIS A 317 -3.31 -2.14 5.59
N MET A 318 -2.45 -2.61 6.47
CA MET A 318 -2.37 -2.24 7.89
C MET A 318 -0.90 -2.19 8.29
N HIS A 319 -0.59 -1.60 9.43
CA HIS A 319 0.75 -1.65 10.00
C HIS A 319 0.93 -2.85 10.95
N THR A 320 1.78 -2.72 11.96
CA THR A 320 2.28 -3.87 12.74
C THR A 320 1.31 -4.38 13.80
N ARG A 321 0.34 -3.55 14.24
CA ARG A 321 -0.69 -3.96 15.22
C ARG A 321 -1.88 -4.64 14.58
N GLY A 322 -2.04 -4.51 13.25
CA GLY A 322 -3.08 -5.21 12.51
C GLY A 322 -2.91 -6.72 12.57
N TYR A 323 -4.01 -7.48 12.60
CA TYR A 323 -3.96 -8.93 12.52
C TYR A 323 -5.02 -9.56 11.62
N ASP A 324 -6.09 -8.83 11.27
CA ASP A 324 -7.17 -9.33 10.42
C ASP A 324 -7.70 -8.16 9.57
N ILE A 325 -7.83 -8.36 8.26
CA ILE A 325 -8.44 -7.38 7.36
C ILE A 325 -9.35 -8.07 6.37
N SER A 326 -10.53 -7.49 6.13
CA SER A 326 -11.45 -7.96 5.11
C SER A 326 -11.99 -6.83 4.24
N ILE A 327 -12.24 -7.14 2.96
CA ILE A 327 -12.89 -6.25 2.00
C ILE A 327 -14.09 -7.02 1.44
N GLN A 328 -15.26 -6.41 1.44
CA GLN A 328 -16.51 -7.03 1.01
C GLN A 328 -17.28 -6.11 0.07
N LEU A 329 -18.03 -6.70 -0.86
CA LEU A 329 -19.06 -6.04 -1.67
C LEU A 329 -20.42 -6.64 -1.32
N ASN A 330 -21.33 -5.85 -0.77
CA ASN A 330 -22.67 -6.29 -0.31
C ASN A 330 -22.60 -7.55 0.59
N GLY A 331 -21.61 -7.64 1.47
CA GLY A 331 -21.38 -8.80 2.33
C GLY A 331 -20.65 -9.97 1.68
N ARG A 332 -20.46 -9.98 0.35
CA ARG A 332 -19.62 -10.96 -0.35
C ARG A 332 -18.15 -10.62 -0.15
N THR A 333 -17.37 -11.56 0.34
CA THR A 333 -15.92 -11.38 0.52
C THR A 333 -15.22 -11.21 -0.84
N LEU A 334 -14.45 -10.12 -0.98
CA LEU A 334 -13.51 -9.88 -2.06
C LEU A 334 -12.08 -10.20 -1.63
N LEU A 335 -11.76 -9.97 -0.34
CA LEU A 335 -10.50 -10.33 0.30
C LEU A 335 -10.74 -10.51 1.79
N HIS A 336 -10.17 -11.57 2.37
CA HIS A 336 -10.05 -11.72 3.82
C HIS A 336 -8.66 -12.26 4.15
N ILE A 337 -7.94 -11.54 5.00
CA ILE A 337 -6.62 -11.94 5.51
C ILE A 337 -6.75 -12.11 7.02
N PRO A 338 -7.02 -13.34 7.52
CA PRO A 338 -7.28 -13.61 8.94
C PRO A 338 -6.01 -13.61 9.80
N ARG A 339 -4.84 -13.54 9.19
CA ARG A 339 -3.53 -13.51 9.84
C ARG A 339 -2.62 -12.54 9.12
N TRP A 340 -2.90 -11.24 9.31
CA TRP A 340 -2.09 -10.18 8.72
C TRP A 340 -0.61 -10.30 9.11
N ASN A 341 0.24 -10.09 8.13
CA ASN A 341 1.68 -9.96 8.33
C ASN A 341 2.21 -8.76 7.54
N PHE A 342 2.62 -7.75 8.26
CA PHE A 342 3.14 -6.50 7.70
C PHE A 342 4.28 -6.68 6.68
N HIS A 343 5.08 -7.74 6.81
CA HIS A 343 6.21 -8.02 5.91
C HIS A 343 5.83 -8.80 4.64
N TRP A 344 4.56 -9.16 4.45
CA TRP A 344 4.08 -9.98 3.34
C TRP A 344 2.82 -9.39 2.72
N GLN A 345 2.92 -8.15 2.25
CA GLN A 345 1.80 -7.47 1.63
C GLN A 345 1.78 -7.75 0.13
N ASP A 346 0.58 -7.86 -0.44
CA ASP A 346 0.42 -8.11 -1.86
C ASP A 346 -0.93 -7.60 -2.40
N ALA A 347 -1.00 -7.44 -3.72
CA ALA A 347 -2.24 -7.25 -4.46
C ALA A 347 -2.70 -8.59 -5.05
N TYR A 348 -3.99 -8.85 -4.95
CA TYR A 348 -4.62 -10.09 -5.37
C TYR A 348 -5.57 -9.82 -6.51
N TYR A 349 -5.21 -10.22 -7.72
CA TYR A 349 -6.07 -10.11 -8.89
C TYR A 349 -7.03 -11.28 -8.94
N LEU A 350 -8.33 -10.97 -9.08
CA LEU A 350 -9.41 -11.95 -9.14
C LEU A 350 -9.31 -12.78 -10.42
N GLU A 351 -9.53 -14.10 -10.36
CA GLU A 351 -9.64 -14.93 -11.57
C GLU A 351 -10.83 -14.51 -12.43
N LYS A 352 -11.90 -14.06 -11.79
CA LYS A 352 -13.10 -13.50 -12.43
C LYS A 352 -13.37 -12.13 -11.84
N PRO A 353 -13.26 -11.05 -12.64
CA PRO A 353 -13.63 -9.73 -12.17
C PRO A 353 -15.05 -9.68 -11.61
N VAL A 354 -15.27 -8.81 -10.63
CA VAL A 354 -16.55 -8.64 -9.95
C VAL A 354 -17.15 -7.31 -10.32
N GLU A 355 -18.43 -7.30 -10.68
CA GLU A 355 -19.17 -6.08 -10.99
C GLU A 355 -19.76 -5.47 -9.72
N ALA A 356 -19.64 -4.16 -9.61
CA ALA A 356 -20.27 -3.36 -8.58
C ALA A 356 -21.15 -2.28 -9.24
N ASN A 357 -22.40 -2.19 -8.83
CA ASN A 357 -23.39 -1.28 -9.40
C ASN A 357 -23.56 -0.06 -8.49
N VAL A 358 -24.15 1.01 -9.04
CA VAL A 358 -24.52 2.19 -8.25
C VAL A 358 -25.41 1.77 -7.08
N GLY A 359 -25.09 2.23 -5.89
CA GLY A 359 -25.80 1.91 -4.65
C GLY A 359 -25.28 0.69 -3.89
N ASP A 360 -24.44 -0.15 -4.52
CA ASP A 360 -23.75 -1.23 -3.82
C ASP A 360 -22.85 -0.66 -2.71
N THR A 361 -22.55 -1.49 -1.72
CA THR A 361 -21.72 -1.10 -0.58
C THR A 361 -20.42 -1.91 -0.56
N ILE A 362 -19.29 -1.20 -0.62
CA ILE A 362 -17.97 -1.79 -0.36
C ILE A 362 -17.61 -1.50 1.09
N ARG A 363 -17.29 -2.54 1.84
CA ARG A 363 -16.89 -2.47 3.25
C ARG A 363 -15.45 -2.92 3.43
N VAL A 364 -14.65 -2.11 4.12
CA VAL A 364 -13.37 -2.56 4.68
C VAL A 364 -13.54 -2.72 6.19
N THR A 365 -12.95 -3.78 6.75
CA THR A 365 -12.92 -4.02 8.20
C THR A 365 -11.53 -4.46 8.60
N CYS A 366 -11.00 -3.88 9.67
CA CYS A 366 -9.69 -4.23 10.24
C CYS A 366 -9.83 -4.53 11.72
N LYS A 367 -9.01 -5.49 12.20
CA LYS A 367 -8.88 -5.80 13.62
C LYS A 367 -7.43 -5.64 14.06
N PHE A 368 -7.26 -5.12 15.26
CA PHE A 368 -5.96 -4.74 15.81
C PHE A 368 -5.72 -5.34 17.18
N ASP A 369 -4.46 -5.50 17.51
CA ASP A 369 -3.98 -5.85 18.85
C ASP A 369 -3.05 -4.73 19.34
N ASN A 370 -3.55 -3.83 20.22
CA ASN A 370 -2.75 -2.78 20.83
C ASN A 370 -2.19 -3.17 22.21
N SER A 371 -2.04 -4.48 22.48
CA SER A 371 -1.43 -4.97 23.73
C SER A 371 0.06 -4.61 23.82
N ALA A 372 0.61 -4.64 25.04
CA ALA A 372 2.01 -4.29 25.30
C ALA A 372 3.00 -5.17 24.50
N VAL A 373 2.63 -6.44 24.22
CA VAL A 373 3.48 -7.38 23.49
C VAL A 373 3.43 -7.20 21.96
N LYS A 374 2.46 -6.42 21.47
CA LYS A 374 2.28 -6.13 20.05
C LYS A 374 2.74 -4.73 19.65
N GLN A 375 3.39 -4.02 20.56
CA GLN A 375 3.94 -2.71 20.23
C GLN A 375 5.08 -2.85 19.19
N PRO A 376 5.27 -1.85 18.30
CA PRO A 376 6.38 -1.83 17.35
C PRO A 376 7.73 -1.94 18.06
N LEU A 377 8.67 -2.64 17.43
CA LEU A 377 10.06 -2.72 17.87
C LEU A 377 10.84 -1.57 17.23
N VAL A 378 11.39 -0.69 18.06
CA VAL A 378 12.23 0.42 17.64
C VAL A 378 13.59 0.30 18.33
N ASN A 379 14.67 0.23 17.55
CA ASN A 379 16.03 0.02 18.07
C ASN A 379 16.12 -1.18 19.04
N GLY A 380 15.44 -2.28 18.70
CA GLY A 380 15.45 -3.51 19.50
C GLY A 380 14.64 -3.46 20.79
N LYS A 381 13.89 -2.38 21.04
CA LYS A 381 13.01 -2.22 22.21
C LYS A 381 11.55 -2.06 21.78
N LEU A 382 10.64 -2.74 22.46
CA LEU A 382 9.21 -2.50 22.29
C LEU A 382 8.87 -1.07 22.75
N LEU A 383 8.06 -0.39 21.95
CA LEU A 383 7.50 0.90 22.37
C LEU A 383 6.58 0.71 23.59
N LYS A 384 6.43 1.76 24.38
CA LYS A 384 5.40 1.79 25.42
C LYS A 384 4.03 1.88 24.76
N PRO A 385 3.00 1.22 25.34
CA PRO A 385 1.63 1.38 24.88
C PRO A 385 1.23 2.86 24.83
N ARG A 386 0.52 3.21 23.75
CA ARG A 386 0.05 4.56 23.47
C ARG A 386 -1.31 4.53 22.80
N TYR A 387 -2.00 5.65 22.82
CA TYR A 387 -3.12 5.84 21.90
C TYR A 387 -2.60 5.89 20.46
N VAL A 388 -3.24 5.14 19.55
CA VAL A 388 -2.81 5.07 18.15
C VAL A 388 -3.95 5.55 17.27
N LEU A 389 -3.63 6.50 16.42
CA LEU A 389 -4.51 7.06 15.41
C LEU A 389 -4.22 6.45 14.03
N TRP A 390 -5.15 6.69 13.11
CA TRP A 390 -4.87 6.52 11.69
C TRP A 390 -3.74 7.46 11.29
N GLY A 391 -2.69 6.92 10.72
CA GLY A 391 -1.55 7.70 10.27
C GLY A 391 -0.61 6.86 9.42
N GLU A 392 0.22 7.54 8.62
CA GLU A 392 1.13 6.90 7.69
C GLU A 392 2.46 6.48 8.33
N GLY A 393 2.81 7.04 9.49
CA GLY A 393 4.08 6.75 10.16
C GLY A 393 4.18 5.29 10.60
N THR A 394 5.41 4.77 10.60
CA THR A 394 5.71 3.37 10.98
C THR A 394 5.12 2.96 12.33
N THR A 395 4.96 3.90 13.26
CA THR A 395 4.43 3.65 14.61
C THR A 395 2.93 3.93 14.75
N ASP A 396 2.31 4.46 13.71
CA ASP A 396 0.88 4.70 13.62
C ASP A 396 0.18 3.42 13.11
N GLU A 397 -1.09 3.49 12.74
CA GLU A 397 -1.81 2.37 12.15
C GLU A 397 -2.67 2.82 10.99
N MET A 398 -2.91 1.89 10.07
CA MET A 398 -3.82 2.10 8.95
C MET A 398 -4.86 0.98 8.89
N CYS A 399 -6.06 1.31 8.41
CA CYS A 399 -7.02 0.36 7.90
C CYS A 399 -7.37 0.81 6.48
N LEU A 400 -6.81 0.14 5.48
CA LEU A 400 -6.94 0.57 4.10
C LEU A 400 -7.24 -0.62 3.19
N GLY A 401 -8.42 -0.60 2.58
CA GLY A 401 -8.75 -1.42 1.43
C GLY A 401 -8.33 -0.72 0.14
N LEU A 402 -7.84 -1.49 -0.83
CA LEU A 402 -7.52 -1.00 -2.17
C LEU A 402 -8.24 -1.87 -3.20
N LEU A 403 -8.82 -1.22 -4.19
CA LEU A 403 -9.40 -1.91 -5.35
C LEU A 403 -8.65 -1.49 -6.61
N GLN A 404 -8.37 -2.44 -7.47
CA GLN A 404 -7.97 -2.20 -8.85
C GLN A 404 -9.22 -2.39 -9.71
N ALA A 405 -9.77 -1.31 -10.20
CA ALA A 405 -11.07 -1.33 -10.88
C ALA A 405 -11.08 -0.45 -12.14
N ALA A 406 -11.97 -0.78 -13.05
CA ALA A 406 -12.29 0.02 -14.23
C ALA A 406 -13.73 0.51 -14.14
N ASP A 407 -14.01 1.65 -14.77
CA ASP A 407 -15.37 2.11 -15.04
C ASP A 407 -16.04 1.18 -16.07
N ARG A 408 -17.35 1.01 -15.96
CA ARG A 408 -18.17 0.13 -16.79
C ARG A 408 -19.09 0.91 -17.72
#